data_339f279d86333fe43cf99881e338d2d9
#
_entry.id   339f279d86333fe43cf99881e338d2d9
#
_cell.length_a   1.000
_cell.length_b   1.000
_cell.length_c   1.000
_cell.angle_alpha   90.00
_cell.angle_beta   90.00
_cell.angle_gamma   90.00
#
_symmetry.space_group_name_H-M   'P 1'
#
loop_
_entity.id
_entity.type
_entity.pdbx_description
1 polymer ?
#
loop_
_entity_poly.entity_id
_entity_poly.type
_entity_poly.pdbx_seq_one_letter_code
_entity_poly.pdbx_strand_id
1 'polypeptide(L)'
;YNDLILHNISQLKKANFGHNVPEEDRMAKTRTSSQRRGNKTKSVHFTVNGQDYTMKVGNDPNQVDPAHTLSHTLRETLGLTGTKISCDHGACGACTVIMDGKAVLSCMTLTVECDGKKITTIEGLADTKTGQVDPIQQSFIDHTAFQCGFCTPGMIMSAKALLDENPSPTEEEVKENLSGNFCRCISNYHVVKAVMAVSNKGR
;
A
#
# COMPACT_ATOMS: atom_id res chain seq x y z
N TYR A 1 -24.38 26.32 12.18
CA TYR A 1 -23.19 26.02 11.33
C TYR A 1 -23.49 24.99 10.24
N ASN A 2 -24.49 24.12 10.40
CA ASN A 2 -24.85 23.09 9.39
C ASN A 2 -25.72 23.62 8.23
N ASP A 3 -26.48 24.68 8.42
CA ASP A 3 -27.41 25.17 7.39
C ASP A 3 -26.73 25.96 6.28
N LEU A 4 -25.55 26.55 6.54
CA LEU A 4 -24.78 27.29 5.54
C LEU A 4 -24.04 26.37 4.54
N ILE A 5 -23.70 25.15 4.97
CA ILE A 5 -23.01 24.18 4.10
C ILE A 5 -23.99 23.52 3.12
N LEU A 6 -25.21 23.25 3.55
CA LEU A 6 -26.24 22.63 2.71
C LEU A 6 -26.80 23.60 1.65
N HIS A 7 -26.80 24.91 1.94
CA HIS A 7 -27.25 25.93 0.98
C HIS A 7 -26.25 26.12 -0.17
N ASN A 8 -24.95 26.02 0.08
CA ASN A 8 -23.91 26.14 -0.96
C ASN A 8 -23.87 24.94 -1.93
N ILE A 9 -24.22 23.73 -1.48
CA ILE A 9 -24.24 22.53 -2.33
C ILE A 9 -25.41 22.55 -3.32
N SER A 10 -26.52 23.20 -2.97
CA SER A 10 -27.68 23.33 -3.86
C SER A 10 -27.45 24.32 -5.03
N GLN A 11 -26.61 25.32 -4.85
CA GLN A 11 -26.28 26.29 -5.88
C GLN A 11 -25.29 25.77 -6.94
N LEU A 12 -24.41 24.82 -6.56
CA LEU A 12 -23.43 24.22 -7.48
C LEU A 12 -24.07 23.25 -8.52
N LYS A 13 -25.31 22.80 -8.29
CA LYS A 13 -26.03 21.92 -9.23
C LYS A 13 -26.72 22.66 -10.38
N LYS A 14 -26.71 23.99 -10.43
CA LYS A 14 -27.40 24.78 -11.46
C LYS A 14 -26.48 25.42 -12.50
N ALA A 15 -25.16 25.21 -12.43
CA ALA A 15 -24.25 25.66 -13.48
C ALA A 15 -24.16 24.59 -14.58
N ASN A 16 -25.08 24.68 -15.54
CA ASN A 16 -24.99 23.98 -16.82
C ASN A 16 -23.81 24.55 -17.61
N PHE A 17 -22.67 23.88 -17.63
CA PHE A 17 -21.63 24.10 -18.61
C PHE A 17 -22.03 23.35 -19.89
N GLY A 18 -22.79 24.03 -20.75
CA GLY A 18 -23.02 23.58 -22.12
C GLY A 18 -21.71 23.73 -22.90
N HIS A 19 -21.01 22.64 -23.15
CA HIS A 19 -20.04 22.56 -24.23
C HIS A 19 -20.70 21.91 -25.41
N ASN A 20 -21.11 22.74 -26.39
CA ASN A 20 -21.39 22.33 -27.76
C ASN A 20 -20.09 21.80 -28.37
N VAL A 21 -19.99 20.50 -28.53
CA VAL A 21 -19.02 19.86 -29.41
C VAL A 21 -19.67 19.69 -30.77
N PRO A 22 -19.08 20.21 -31.86
CA PRO A 22 -19.64 20.04 -33.21
C PRO A 22 -19.62 18.57 -33.63
N GLU A 23 -20.73 18.12 -34.11
CA GLU A 23 -20.98 16.81 -34.72
C GLU A 23 -20.46 16.83 -36.17
N GLU A 24 -19.17 16.56 -36.38
CA GLU A 24 -18.59 16.20 -37.67
C GLU A 24 -17.37 15.31 -37.46
N ASP A 25 -17.53 14.01 -37.51
CA ASP A 25 -16.86 13.12 -38.46
C ASP A 25 -17.38 11.67 -38.37
N ARG A 26 -18.47 11.40 -39.04
CA ARG A 26 -18.88 10.05 -39.40
C ARG A 26 -18.10 9.63 -40.64
N MET A 27 -16.93 9.01 -40.46
CA MET A 27 -16.39 8.03 -41.41
C MET A 27 -15.09 7.42 -40.87
N ALA A 28 -15.20 6.40 -40.06
CA ALA A 28 -14.13 5.44 -39.90
C ALA A 28 -14.66 4.06 -40.22
N LYS A 29 -14.21 3.61 -41.34
CA LYS A 29 -14.46 2.34 -42.00
C LYS A 29 -14.36 1.17 -41.06
N THR A 30 -15.40 0.33 -41.05
CA THR A 30 -15.38 -1.10 -40.68
C THR A 30 -14.03 -1.75 -41.00
N ARG A 31 -13.23 -2.02 -39.99
CA ARG A 31 -12.19 -3.06 -40.02
C ARG A 31 -12.74 -4.31 -39.36
N THR A 32 -13.29 -5.17 -40.22
CA THR A 32 -13.62 -6.55 -39.93
C THR A 32 -12.37 -7.34 -39.53
N SER A 33 -12.59 -8.28 -38.59
CA SER A 33 -11.72 -9.42 -38.26
C SER A 33 -10.32 -9.11 -37.76
N SER A 34 -10.22 -8.63 -36.55
CA SER A 34 -9.10 -8.97 -35.68
C SER A 34 -9.41 -10.36 -35.09
N GLN A 35 -8.67 -11.36 -35.53
CA GLN A 35 -8.61 -12.67 -34.93
C GLN A 35 -8.49 -12.50 -33.41
N ARG A 36 -9.50 -12.94 -32.65
CA ARG A 36 -9.42 -13.13 -31.22
C ARG A 36 -8.32 -14.19 -31.00
N ARG A 37 -7.08 -13.75 -30.81
CA ARG A 37 -6.05 -14.58 -30.22
C ARG A 37 -6.64 -15.05 -28.90
N GLY A 38 -6.79 -16.37 -28.76
CA GLY A 38 -7.33 -16.98 -27.56
C GLY A 38 -6.61 -16.40 -26.35
N ASN A 39 -7.33 -15.61 -25.59
CA ASN A 39 -6.80 -14.94 -24.40
C ASN A 39 -6.61 -16.05 -23.35
N LYS A 40 -5.42 -16.64 -23.26
CA LYS A 40 -5.05 -17.44 -22.10
C LYS A 40 -5.22 -16.49 -20.92
N THR A 41 -6.23 -16.71 -20.11
CA THR A 41 -6.50 -15.95 -18.89
C THR A 41 -5.23 -16.01 -18.07
N LYS A 42 -4.51 -14.89 -18.02
CA LYS A 42 -3.26 -14.80 -17.28
C LYS A 42 -3.64 -14.80 -15.80
N SER A 43 -3.08 -15.70 -15.02
CA SER A 43 -3.22 -15.68 -13.56
C SER A 43 -1.91 -15.23 -12.94
N VAL A 44 -2.00 -14.56 -11.81
CA VAL A 44 -0.88 -14.20 -10.95
C VAL A 44 -0.99 -15.01 -9.66
N HIS A 45 0.13 -15.58 -9.20
CA HIS A 45 0.22 -16.39 -7.99
C HIS A 45 1.22 -15.74 -7.03
N PHE A 46 0.82 -15.47 -5.80
CA PHE A 46 1.71 -14.89 -4.78
C PHE A 46 1.23 -15.28 -3.39
N THR A 47 2.13 -15.17 -2.42
CA THR A 47 1.84 -15.47 -1.02
C THR A 47 1.76 -14.16 -0.24
N VAL A 48 0.72 -13.98 0.59
CA VAL A 48 0.61 -12.85 1.53
C VAL A 48 0.45 -13.38 2.94
N ASN A 49 1.33 -12.99 3.84
CA ASN A 49 1.34 -13.40 5.25
C ASN A 49 1.28 -14.94 5.43
N GLY A 50 1.97 -15.67 4.53
CA GLY A 50 2.01 -17.13 4.55
C GLY A 50 0.79 -17.81 3.91
N GLN A 51 -0.18 -17.07 3.39
CA GLN A 51 -1.33 -17.59 2.67
C GLN A 51 -1.16 -17.43 1.16
N ASP A 52 -1.39 -18.49 0.39
CA ASP A 52 -1.27 -18.48 -1.06
C ASP A 52 -2.53 -17.91 -1.71
N TYR A 53 -2.33 -17.07 -2.71
CA TYR A 53 -3.38 -16.47 -3.52
C TYR A 53 -3.15 -16.72 -5.00
N THR A 54 -4.22 -17.03 -5.70
CA THR A 54 -4.24 -17.16 -7.17
C THR A 54 -5.34 -16.27 -7.71
N MET A 55 -4.97 -15.26 -8.48
CA MET A 55 -5.91 -14.30 -9.04
C MET A 55 -5.85 -14.29 -10.55
N LYS A 56 -7.02 -14.34 -11.20
CA LYS A 56 -7.12 -14.14 -12.65
C LYS A 56 -6.92 -12.67 -12.97
N VAL A 57 -6.16 -12.40 -14.02
CA VAL A 57 -5.92 -11.03 -14.50
C VAL A 57 -6.89 -10.71 -15.63
N GLY A 58 -7.59 -9.61 -15.52
CA GLY A 58 -8.56 -9.14 -16.52
C GLY A 58 -9.47 -8.04 -15.96
N ASN A 59 -10.49 -7.69 -16.72
CA ASN A 59 -11.38 -6.56 -16.40
C ASN A 59 -12.76 -7.02 -15.88
N ASP A 60 -12.93 -8.31 -15.59
CA ASP A 60 -14.19 -8.82 -15.04
C ASP A 60 -14.24 -8.60 -13.51
N PRO A 61 -15.44 -8.54 -12.89
CA PRO A 61 -15.61 -8.20 -11.47
C PRO A 61 -14.82 -9.04 -10.46
N ASN A 62 -14.42 -10.26 -10.82
CA ASN A 62 -13.66 -11.18 -9.95
C ASN A 62 -12.19 -11.34 -10.41
N GLN A 63 -11.70 -10.42 -11.20
CA GLN A 63 -10.34 -10.42 -11.73
C GLN A 63 -9.57 -9.22 -11.21
N VAL A 64 -8.24 -9.34 -11.20
CA VAL A 64 -7.36 -8.23 -10.91
C VAL A 64 -7.12 -7.46 -12.20
N ASP A 65 -7.51 -6.19 -12.23
CA ASP A 65 -7.20 -5.31 -13.35
C ASP A 65 -5.66 -5.25 -13.52
N PRO A 66 -5.14 -5.35 -14.77
CA PRO A 66 -3.69 -5.24 -15.02
C PRO A 66 -3.04 -3.97 -14.47
N ALA A 67 -3.82 -2.90 -14.29
CA ALA A 67 -3.36 -1.62 -13.73
C ALA A 67 -3.49 -1.53 -12.20
N HIS A 68 -4.09 -2.53 -11.53
CA HIS A 68 -4.19 -2.49 -10.07
C HIS A 68 -2.82 -2.57 -9.41
N THR A 69 -2.55 -1.62 -8.54
CA THR A 69 -1.38 -1.65 -7.67
C THR A 69 -1.54 -2.71 -6.59
N LEU A 70 -0.43 -3.18 -6.06
CA LEU A 70 -0.42 -4.14 -4.94
C LEU A 70 -1.16 -3.56 -3.73
N SER A 71 -1.00 -2.26 -3.43
CA SER A 71 -1.72 -1.60 -2.33
C SER A 71 -3.24 -1.67 -2.50
N HIS A 72 -3.74 -1.50 -3.72
CA HIS A 72 -5.17 -1.64 -4.03
C HIS A 72 -5.63 -3.09 -3.79
N THR A 73 -4.92 -4.07 -4.33
CA THR A 73 -5.27 -5.49 -4.17
C THR A 73 -5.24 -5.93 -2.71
N LEU A 74 -4.21 -5.53 -1.94
CA LEU A 74 -4.13 -5.85 -0.51
C LEU A 74 -5.34 -5.30 0.25
N ARG A 75 -5.73 -4.06 0.00
CA ARG A 75 -6.78 -3.38 0.77
C ARG A 75 -8.20 -3.75 0.31
N GLU A 76 -8.46 -3.67 -1.00
CA GLU A 76 -9.81 -3.76 -1.55
C GLU A 76 -10.19 -5.21 -1.91
N THR A 77 -9.22 -6.02 -2.34
CA THR A 77 -9.50 -7.41 -2.72
C THR A 77 -9.29 -8.38 -1.56
N LEU A 78 -8.19 -8.22 -0.79
CA LEU A 78 -7.86 -9.10 0.32
C LEU A 78 -8.33 -8.60 1.69
N GLY A 79 -8.81 -7.36 1.78
CA GLY A 79 -9.29 -6.78 3.04
C GLY A 79 -8.18 -6.45 4.05
N LEU A 80 -6.91 -6.47 3.64
CA LEU A 80 -5.75 -6.16 4.49
C LEU A 80 -5.56 -4.64 4.56
N THR A 81 -6.35 -3.99 5.40
CA THR A 81 -6.44 -2.53 5.50
C THR A 81 -5.32 -1.89 6.32
N GLY A 82 -4.45 -2.67 6.94
CA GLY A 82 -3.27 -2.20 7.68
C GLY A 82 -2.29 -1.44 6.78
N THR A 83 -2.07 -1.90 5.56
CA THR A 83 -1.35 -1.15 4.53
C THR A 83 -2.13 0.13 4.18
N LYS A 84 -1.51 1.31 4.32
CA LYS A 84 -2.18 2.60 4.11
C LYS A 84 -1.82 3.23 2.78
N ILE A 85 -2.78 3.88 2.13
CA ILE A 85 -2.57 4.67 0.92
C ILE A 85 -2.77 6.14 1.28
N SER A 86 -1.75 6.98 1.05
CA SER A 86 -1.80 8.42 1.29
C SER A 86 -1.48 9.20 0.01
N CYS A 87 -0.23 9.17 -0.45
CA CYS A 87 0.18 9.92 -1.64
C CYS A 87 -0.16 9.20 -2.96
N ASP A 88 -0.17 7.87 -2.96
CA ASP A 88 -0.39 6.97 -4.10
C ASP A 88 0.53 7.21 -5.32
N HIS A 89 1.72 7.77 -5.08
CA HIS A 89 2.73 8.05 -6.11
C HIS A 89 4.17 7.89 -5.58
N GLY A 90 4.36 7.02 -4.58
CA GLY A 90 5.69 6.61 -4.13
C GLY A 90 6.44 7.58 -3.21
N ALA A 91 5.82 8.67 -2.73
CA ALA A 91 6.54 9.72 -2.01
C ALA A 91 6.53 9.57 -0.47
N CYS A 92 5.53 8.92 0.14
CA CYS A 92 5.30 9.05 1.58
C CYS A 92 5.61 7.81 2.43
N GLY A 93 5.79 6.64 1.83
CA GLY A 93 6.11 5.40 2.53
C GLY A 93 4.98 4.76 3.35
N ALA A 94 3.76 5.35 3.40
CA ALA A 94 2.65 4.79 4.17
C ALA A 94 2.19 3.40 3.70
N CYS A 95 2.42 3.09 2.43
CA CYS A 95 2.06 1.83 1.79
C CYS A 95 3.17 0.78 1.80
N THR A 96 4.26 0.97 2.55
CA THR A 96 5.38 0.03 2.60
C THR A 96 4.93 -1.35 3.07
N VAL A 97 5.34 -2.37 2.33
CA VAL A 97 5.23 -3.79 2.65
C VAL A 97 6.60 -4.46 2.46
N ILE A 98 6.78 -5.67 2.97
CA ILE A 98 8.00 -6.45 2.70
C ILE A 98 7.67 -7.44 1.59
N MET A 99 8.45 -7.41 0.51
CA MET A 99 8.35 -8.36 -0.60
C MET A 99 9.71 -9.04 -0.81
N ASP A 100 9.72 -10.36 -0.68
CA ASP A 100 10.94 -11.18 -0.76
C ASP A 100 12.06 -10.66 0.18
N GLY A 101 11.68 -10.23 1.39
CA GLY A 101 12.60 -9.71 2.42
C GLY A 101 12.98 -8.23 2.27
N LYS A 102 12.50 -7.52 1.26
CA LYS A 102 12.83 -6.10 1.02
C LYS A 102 11.62 -5.21 1.20
N ALA A 103 11.84 -4.03 1.79
CA ALA A 103 10.81 -2.99 1.87
C ALA A 103 10.51 -2.43 0.46
N VAL A 104 9.24 -2.47 0.06
CA VAL A 104 8.78 -1.94 -1.22
C VAL A 104 7.53 -1.08 -1.04
N LEU A 105 7.35 -0.11 -1.93
CA LEU A 105 6.18 0.75 -1.96
C LEU A 105 5.06 0.06 -2.76
N SER A 106 4.08 -0.49 -2.09
CA SER A 106 3.01 -1.25 -2.75
C SER A 106 2.13 -0.42 -3.69
N CYS A 107 2.08 0.90 -3.54
CA CYS A 107 1.40 1.79 -4.48
C CYS A 107 2.14 1.96 -5.82
N MET A 108 3.43 1.60 -5.87
CA MET A 108 4.28 1.66 -7.08
C MET A 108 4.55 0.28 -7.67
N THR A 109 3.98 -0.77 -7.10
CA THR A 109 4.13 -2.16 -7.55
C THR A 109 2.81 -2.63 -8.15
N LEU A 110 2.82 -3.13 -9.39
CA LEU A 110 1.62 -3.71 -9.99
C LEU A 110 1.38 -5.12 -9.43
N THR A 111 0.14 -5.46 -9.17
CA THR A 111 -0.21 -6.81 -8.67
C THR A 111 0.23 -7.91 -9.64
N VAL A 112 0.17 -7.64 -10.94
CA VAL A 112 0.59 -8.59 -11.99
C VAL A 112 2.11 -8.87 -12.00
N GLU A 113 2.91 -8.01 -11.36
CA GLU A 113 4.36 -8.18 -11.20
C GLU A 113 4.72 -9.00 -9.96
N CYS A 114 3.72 -9.32 -9.12
CA CYS A 114 3.93 -10.07 -7.89
C CYS A 114 3.92 -11.60 -8.10
N ASP A 115 3.94 -12.10 -9.33
CA ASP A 115 3.94 -13.53 -9.61
C ASP A 115 5.13 -14.24 -8.96
N GLY A 116 4.85 -15.28 -8.16
CA GLY A 116 5.85 -16.02 -7.38
C GLY A 116 6.41 -15.29 -6.15
N LYS A 117 5.90 -14.08 -5.81
CA LYS A 117 6.45 -13.27 -4.72
C LYS A 117 5.85 -13.64 -3.35
N LYS A 118 6.67 -13.43 -2.31
CA LYS A 118 6.27 -13.54 -0.90
C LYS A 118 6.13 -12.13 -0.32
N ILE A 119 4.93 -11.80 0.12
CA ILE A 119 4.57 -10.48 0.62
C ILE A 119 4.21 -10.60 2.09
N THR A 120 4.79 -9.72 2.92
CA THR A 120 4.42 -9.57 4.32
C THR A 120 3.87 -8.16 4.53
N THR A 121 2.69 -8.08 5.11
CA THR A 121 2.05 -6.83 5.54
C THR A 121 2.12 -6.67 7.05
N ILE A 122 1.70 -5.53 7.57
CA ILE A 122 1.68 -5.25 9.01
C ILE A 122 0.86 -6.28 9.80
N GLU A 123 -0.20 -6.83 9.21
CA GLU A 123 -1.04 -7.88 9.82
C GLU A 123 -0.30 -9.20 9.97
N GLY A 124 0.69 -9.46 9.12
CA GLY A 124 1.47 -10.70 9.16
C GLY A 124 2.65 -10.68 10.13
N LEU A 125 2.90 -9.57 10.83
CA LEU A 125 3.98 -9.51 11.82
C LEU A 125 3.58 -10.13 13.17
N ALA A 126 2.34 -9.96 13.59
CA ALA A 126 1.86 -10.56 14.84
C ALA A 126 1.66 -12.08 14.67
N ASP A 127 1.96 -12.84 15.71
CA ASP A 127 1.64 -14.26 15.74
C ASP A 127 0.11 -14.43 15.85
N THR A 128 -0.48 -14.93 14.79
CA THR A 128 -1.95 -15.13 14.69
C THR A 128 -2.48 -16.18 15.68
N LYS A 129 -1.62 -17.07 16.21
CA LYS A 129 -2.03 -18.15 17.13
C LYS A 129 -2.02 -17.68 18.57
N THR A 130 -1.01 -16.90 18.96
CA THR A 130 -0.83 -16.43 20.35
C THR A 130 -1.35 -15.02 20.57
N GLY A 131 -1.55 -14.25 19.48
CA GLY A 131 -1.89 -12.82 19.55
C GLY A 131 -0.69 -11.96 19.97
N GLN A 132 0.51 -12.53 20.08
CA GLN A 132 1.71 -11.79 20.45
C GLN A 132 2.15 -10.90 19.29
N VAL A 133 2.33 -9.62 19.55
CA VAL A 133 2.83 -8.66 18.58
C VAL A 133 4.34 -8.84 18.35
N ASP A 134 4.81 -8.51 17.16
CA ASP A 134 6.25 -8.51 16.87
C ASP A 134 7.00 -7.52 17.80
N PRO A 135 8.24 -7.82 18.21
CA PRO A 135 9.03 -6.93 19.08
C PRO A 135 9.11 -5.49 18.59
N ILE A 136 9.14 -5.25 17.26
CA ILE A 136 9.15 -3.88 16.73
C ILE A 136 7.79 -3.19 16.92
N GLN A 137 6.67 -3.90 16.79
CA GLN A 137 5.34 -3.35 17.07
C GLN A 137 5.21 -2.98 18.55
N GLN A 138 5.67 -3.87 19.46
CA GLN A 138 5.68 -3.60 20.89
C GLN A 138 6.55 -2.40 21.22
N SER A 139 7.73 -2.29 20.62
CA SER A 139 8.63 -1.17 20.84
C SER A 139 8.03 0.18 20.41
N PHE A 140 7.27 0.20 19.30
CA PHE A 140 6.55 1.41 18.90
C PHE A 140 5.49 1.82 19.93
N ILE A 141 4.84 0.86 20.60
CA ILE A 141 3.91 1.12 21.70
C ILE A 141 4.67 1.68 22.92
N ASP A 142 5.71 1.00 23.35
CA ASP A 142 6.49 1.34 24.56
C ASP A 142 7.14 2.74 24.49
N HIS A 143 7.53 3.16 23.27
CA HIS A 143 8.17 4.46 23.03
C HIS A 143 7.21 5.53 22.54
N THR A 144 5.91 5.24 22.48
CA THR A 144 4.89 6.16 21.98
C THR A 144 5.26 6.70 20.58
N ALA A 145 5.77 5.81 19.71
CA ALA A 145 6.27 6.15 18.38
C ALA A 145 5.14 6.31 17.34
N PHE A 146 3.97 6.77 17.76
CA PHE A 146 2.82 7.08 16.91
C PHE A 146 1.90 8.11 17.60
N GLN A 147 1.06 8.77 16.79
CA GLN A 147 -0.06 9.60 17.27
C GLN A 147 -1.34 9.17 16.56
N CYS A 148 -1.62 9.68 15.34
CA CYS A 148 -2.82 9.27 14.60
C CYS A 148 -2.75 7.82 14.07
N GLY A 149 -1.57 7.22 14.01
CA GLY A 149 -1.35 5.83 13.59
C GLY A 149 -1.32 5.59 12.07
N PHE A 150 -1.59 6.60 11.24
CA PHE A 150 -1.73 6.39 9.80
C PHE A 150 -0.43 6.01 9.09
N CYS A 151 0.70 6.66 9.42
CA CYS A 151 2.02 6.32 8.86
C CYS A 151 2.69 5.13 9.56
N THR A 152 2.20 4.74 10.74
CA THR A 152 2.84 3.76 11.62
C THR A 152 3.07 2.39 10.97
N PRO A 153 2.10 1.80 10.24
CA PRO A 153 2.34 0.52 9.57
C PRO A 153 3.50 0.58 8.58
N GLY A 154 3.57 1.62 7.75
CA GLY A 154 4.65 1.78 6.78
C GLY A 154 6.03 1.93 7.46
N MET A 155 6.12 2.71 8.54
CA MET A 155 7.35 2.87 9.31
C MET A 155 7.79 1.56 9.98
N ILE A 156 6.86 0.80 10.56
CA ILE A 156 7.14 -0.51 11.15
C ILE A 156 7.66 -1.48 10.07
N MET A 157 7.03 -1.53 8.90
CA MET A 157 7.46 -2.42 7.81
C MET A 157 8.85 -2.06 7.30
N SER A 158 9.17 -0.76 7.16
CA SER A 158 10.51 -0.29 6.78
C SER A 158 11.55 -0.67 7.84
N ALA A 159 11.25 -0.43 9.12
CA ALA A 159 12.14 -0.78 10.23
C ALA A 159 12.33 -2.30 10.37
N LYS A 160 11.28 -3.09 10.17
CA LYS A 160 11.34 -4.55 10.19
C LYS A 160 12.26 -5.09 9.11
N ALA A 161 12.12 -4.60 7.88
CA ALA A 161 12.99 -5.00 6.78
C ALA A 161 14.46 -4.67 7.06
N LEU A 162 14.75 -3.49 7.63
CA LEU A 162 16.11 -3.13 8.05
C LEU A 162 16.65 -4.10 9.13
N LEU A 163 15.86 -4.37 10.17
CA LEU A 163 16.28 -5.22 11.29
C LEU A 163 16.47 -6.69 10.88
N ASP A 164 15.72 -7.16 9.88
CA ASP A 164 15.88 -8.51 9.32
C ASP A 164 17.16 -8.62 8.47
N GLU A 165 17.57 -7.55 7.79
CA GLU A 165 18.82 -7.48 7.03
C GLU A 165 20.03 -7.18 7.95
N ASN A 166 19.90 -6.21 8.85
CA ASN A 166 20.91 -5.79 9.80
C ASN A 166 20.32 -5.73 11.23
N PRO A 167 20.52 -6.77 12.06
CA PRO A 167 19.97 -6.83 13.42
C PRO A 167 20.56 -5.80 14.39
N SER A 168 21.66 -5.14 14.04
CA SER A 168 22.36 -4.16 14.89
C SER A 168 22.68 -2.88 14.11
N PRO A 169 21.65 -2.18 13.54
CA PRO A 169 21.89 -0.96 12.78
C PRO A 169 22.37 0.17 13.69
N THR A 170 23.15 1.06 13.11
CA THR A 170 23.47 2.36 13.73
C THR A 170 22.25 3.28 13.68
N GLU A 171 22.26 4.33 14.49
CA GLU A 171 21.19 5.34 14.49
C GLU A 171 21.07 6.03 13.12
N GLU A 172 22.18 6.27 12.44
CA GLU A 172 22.26 6.85 11.12
C GLU A 172 21.61 5.93 10.07
N GLU A 173 21.90 4.64 10.08
CA GLU A 173 21.28 3.66 9.18
C GLU A 173 19.76 3.58 9.39
N VAL A 174 19.30 3.67 10.65
CA VAL A 174 17.87 3.73 10.96
C VAL A 174 17.24 5.00 10.39
N LYS A 175 17.87 6.17 10.54
CA LYS A 175 17.39 7.44 9.99
C LYS A 175 17.34 7.41 8.47
N GLU A 176 18.38 6.87 7.83
CA GLU A 176 18.45 6.73 6.38
C GLU A 176 17.34 5.80 5.87
N ASN A 177 17.16 4.64 6.48
CA ASN A 177 16.11 3.68 6.10
C ASN A 177 14.69 4.28 6.22
N LEU A 178 14.46 5.09 7.26
CA LEU A 178 13.17 5.75 7.50
C LEU A 178 12.99 7.05 6.73
N SER A 179 13.98 7.52 5.97
CA SER A 179 13.93 8.81 5.27
C SER A 179 12.80 8.90 4.23
N GLY A 180 12.37 7.74 3.68
CA GLY A 180 11.23 7.63 2.77
C GLY A 180 9.86 7.57 3.46
N ASN A 181 9.79 7.58 4.79
CA ASN A 181 8.55 7.49 5.55
C ASN A 181 8.18 8.85 6.16
N PHE A 182 7.17 9.52 5.61
CA PHE A 182 6.74 10.84 6.08
C PHE A 182 5.64 10.75 7.13
N CYS A 183 5.82 11.55 8.19
CA CYS A 183 4.80 11.74 9.21
C CYS A 183 4.63 13.22 9.53
N ARG A 184 3.39 13.68 9.72
CA ARG A 184 3.09 15.04 10.16
C ARG A 184 2.92 15.15 11.67
N CYS A 185 2.62 14.04 12.34
CA CYS A 185 2.20 14.04 13.74
C CYS A 185 3.35 13.75 14.71
N ILE A 186 4.11 12.66 14.44
CA ILE A 186 5.14 12.14 15.33
C ILE A 186 6.53 12.67 14.96
N SER A 187 7.36 12.91 15.96
CA SER A 187 8.78 13.18 15.74
C SER A 187 9.53 11.90 15.35
N ASN A 188 10.40 11.99 14.35
CA ASN A 188 11.29 10.91 13.96
C ASN A 188 12.16 10.39 15.12
N TYR A 189 12.44 11.24 16.12
CA TYR A 189 13.18 10.86 17.32
C TYR A 189 12.54 9.67 18.07
N HIS A 190 11.22 9.68 18.28
CA HIS A 190 10.51 8.58 18.95
C HIS A 190 10.54 7.30 18.11
N VAL A 191 10.43 7.43 16.79
CA VAL A 191 10.49 6.29 15.87
C VAL A 191 11.88 5.67 15.86
N VAL A 192 12.93 6.48 15.75
CA VAL A 192 14.31 6.01 15.78
C VAL A 192 14.61 5.33 17.12
N LYS A 193 14.20 5.91 18.25
CA LYS A 193 14.35 5.27 19.57
C LYS A 193 13.65 3.91 19.64
N ALA A 194 12.45 3.79 19.11
CA ALA A 194 11.73 2.52 19.12
C ALA A 194 12.47 1.44 18.31
N VAL A 195 13.04 1.80 17.15
CA VAL A 195 13.83 0.86 16.35
C VAL A 195 15.12 0.47 17.06
N MET A 196 15.85 1.44 17.61
CA MET A 196 17.10 1.20 18.35
C MET A 196 16.88 0.33 19.59
N ALA A 197 15.75 0.47 20.28
CA ALA A 197 15.44 -0.34 21.46
C ALA A 197 15.26 -1.83 21.13
N VAL A 198 14.79 -2.17 19.95
CA VAL A 198 14.70 -3.57 19.49
C VAL A 198 16.07 -4.10 19.09
N SER A 199 16.87 -3.31 18.37
CA SER A 199 18.22 -3.70 17.93
C SER A 199 19.16 -4.03 19.10
N ASN A 200 18.97 -3.40 20.27
CA ASN A 200 19.80 -3.60 21.46
C ASN A 200 19.32 -4.74 22.37
N LYS A 201 18.14 -5.31 22.17
CA LYS A 201 17.59 -6.41 23.00
C LYS A 201 18.13 -7.79 22.63
N GLY A 202 18.84 -7.92 21.51
CA GLY A 202 19.46 -9.17 21.06
C GLY A 202 20.94 -9.33 21.46
N ARG A 203 21.47 -8.46 22.32
CA ARG A 203 22.85 -8.51 22.82
C ARG A 203 22.90 -9.00 24.24
#